data_a58ff338023b958a0cfd4ee12c6cd8f6
#
_entry.id   a58ff338023b958a0cfd4ee12c6cd8f6
#
_cell.length_a   1.000
_cell.length_b   1.000
_cell.length_c   1.000
_cell.angle_alpha   90.00
_cell.angle_beta   90.00
_cell.angle_gamma   90.00
#
_symmetry.space_group_name_H-M   'P 1'
#
loop_
_entity.id
_entity.type
_entity.pdbx_description
1 polymer ?
#
loop_
_entity_poly.entity_id
_entity_poly.type
_entity_poly.pdbx_seq_one_letter_code
_entity_poly.pdbx_strand_id
1 'polypeptide(L)'
;VEVLPNGASALYGADAVAGVINYVLRDDYEGAEINVSYGNSTRETDEGKVNINAVAGRSFGDHHVTAVVDYFKRNAFYERDRDFSRDSVRPSQQGFYPSFNDLFFMFNDQVEAPSDGGCPADQFGFGPFGEFCEVDVNDFVSISDELESVGGLISHNWRVNDRLTIFNELLYQSSDSRGTGSPANFSRAPIDPENPNWPATFSGWT
;
A
#
# COMPACT_ATOMS: atom_id res chain seq x y z
N VAL A 1 -15.60 -5.95 -21.66
CA VAL A 1 -14.41 -6.74 -21.30
C VAL A 1 -14.56 -8.11 -21.96
N GLU A 2 -13.54 -8.52 -22.68
CA GLU A 2 -13.48 -9.83 -23.36
C GLU A 2 -12.38 -10.66 -22.68
N VAL A 3 -12.67 -11.91 -22.41
CA VAL A 3 -11.73 -12.82 -21.74
C VAL A 3 -11.49 -14.05 -22.61
N LEU A 4 -10.26 -14.27 -23.01
CA LEU A 4 -9.81 -15.49 -23.68
C LEU A 4 -9.01 -16.31 -22.67
N PRO A 5 -9.58 -17.36 -22.06
CA PRO A 5 -8.92 -18.06 -20.95
C PRO A 5 -7.80 -19.02 -21.39
N ASN A 6 -7.74 -19.42 -22.67
CA ASN A 6 -6.74 -20.38 -23.15
C ASN A 6 -6.39 -20.15 -24.63
N GLY A 7 -5.17 -20.55 -25.03
CA GLY A 7 -4.75 -20.62 -26.44
C GLY A 7 -4.53 -19.27 -27.12
N ALA A 8 -4.41 -18.20 -26.36
CA ALA A 8 -4.25 -16.85 -26.91
C ALA A 8 -2.83 -16.56 -27.42
N SER A 9 -1.84 -17.38 -27.09
CA SER A 9 -0.43 -17.19 -27.47
C SER A 9 -0.19 -17.19 -28.98
N ALA A 10 -1.03 -17.87 -29.74
CA ALA A 10 -0.91 -17.89 -31.21
C ALA A 10 -1.24 -16.53 -31.85
N LEU A 11 -2.07 -15.70 -31.21
CA LEU A 11 -2.50 -14.40 -31.68
C LEU A 11 -1.79 -13.24 -30.97
N TYR A 12 -1.54 -13.39 -29.66
CA TYR A 12 -1.08 -12.32 -28.78
C TYR A 12 0.37 -12.49 -28.27
N GLY A 13 1.07 -13.55 -28.76
CA GLY A 13 2.46 -13.79 -28.43
C GLY A 13 2.68 -14.67 -27.20
N ALA A 14 3.96 -14.92 -26.88
CA ALA A 14 4.37 -15.89 -25.86
C ALA A 14 3.89 -15.56 -24.44
N ASP A 15 3.60 -14.31 -24.15
CA ASP A 15 3.17 -13.86 -22.81
C ASP A 15 1.69 -14.20 -22.53
N ALA A 16 0.93 -14.57 -23.55
CA ALA A 16 -0.50 -14.90 -23.42
C ALA A 16 -0.77 -16.39 -23.13
N VAL A 17 0.12 -17.07 -22.42
CA VAL A 17 0.02 -18.51 -22.11
C VAL A 17 -1.19 -18.83 -21.24
N ALA A 18 -1.46 -18.00 -20.23
CA ALA A 18 -2.57 -18.18 -19.30
C ALA A 18 -3.90 -17.57 -19.77
N GLY A 19 -3.88 -16.78 -20.84
CA GLY A 19 -5.05 -16.12 -21.41
C GLY A 19 -4.82 -14.63 -21.65
N VAL A 20 -5.86 -13.98 -22.18
CA VAL A 20 -5.88 -12.53 -22.46
C VAL A 20 -7.17 -11.93 -21.94
N ILE A 21 -7.05 -10.79 -21.31
CA ILE A 21 -8.19 -9.92 -20.95
C ILE A 21 -8.11 -8.68 -21.85
N ASN A 22 -9.11 -8.49 -22.69
CA ASN A 22 -9.21 -7.33 -23.57
C ASN A 22 -10.24 -6.35 -23.02
N TYR A 23 -9.82 -5.12 -22.77
CA TYR A 23 -10.70 -4.02 -22.37
C TYR A 23 -11.07 -3.20 -23.60
N VAL A 24 -12.27 -3.42 -24.10
CA VAL A 24 -12.83 -2.61 -25.20
C VAL A 24 -13.38 -1.33 -24.60
N LEU A 25 -12.82 -0.21 -25.00
CA LEU A 25 -13.27 1.11 -24.58
C LEU A 25 -14.53 1.51 -25.37
N ARG A 26 -15.39 2.32 -24.77
CA ARG A 26 -16.52 2.94 -25.45
C ARG A 26 -15.99 4.15 -26.19
N ASP A 27 -15.82 4.03 -27.48
CA ASP A 27 -15.30 5.08 -28.34
C ASP A 27 -16.43 5.81 -29.13
N ASP A 28 -17.68 5.36 -28.98
CA ASP A 28 -18.87 5.89 -29.64
C ASP A 28 -19.93 6.47 -28.68
N TYR A 29 -19.49 6.91 -27.48
CA TYR A 29 -20.39 7.40 -26.45
C TYR A 29 -21.01 8.75 -26.86
N GLU A 30 -22.34 8.86 -26.77
CA GLU A 30 -23.08 10.10 -27.02
C GLU A 30 -23.76 10.56 -25.73
N GLY A 31 -23.41 11.76 -25.25
CA GLY A 31 -23.97 12.33 -24.02
C GLY A 31 -22.92 12.61 -22.96
N ALA A 32 -23.38 12.73 -21.73
CA ALA A 32 -22.53 12.90 -20.55
C ALA A 32 -23.11 12.13 -19.37
N GLU A 33 -22.24 11.49 -18.61
CA GLU A 33 -22.58 10.74 -17.40
C GLU A 33 -21.53 11.01 -16.33
N ILE A 34 -21.96 11.15 -15.10
CA ILE A 34 -21.09 11.22 -13.93
C ILE A 34 -21.58 10.23 -12.88
N ASN A 35 -20.67 9.43 -12.37
CA ASN A 35 -20.92 8.51 -11.28
C ASN A 35 -20.07 8.93 -10.09
N VAL A 36 -20.70 9.06 -8.93
CA VAL A 36 -20.01 9.31 -7.65
C VAL A 36 -20.41 8.24 -6.68
N SER A 37 -19.43 7.59 -6.10
CA SER A 37 -19.65 6.64 -5.02
C SER A 37 -18.79 6.97 -3.82
N TYR A 38 -19.38 6.82 -2.65
CA TYR A 38 -18.70 6.93 -1.37
C TYR A 38 -18.99 5.68 -0.54
N GLY A 39 -17.97 5.16 0.09
CA GLY A 39 -18.09 4.05 1.02
C GLY A 39 -17.21 4.29 2.24
N ASN A 40 -17.67 3.83 3.39
CA ASN A 40 -16.88 3.86 4.61
C ASN A 40 -17.23 2.64 5.48
N SER A 41 -16.39 2.35 6.47
CA SER A 41 -16.68 1.37 7.50
C SER A 41 -17.84 1.85 8.38
N THR A 42 -18.67 0.91 8.85
CA THR A 42 -19.67 1.17 9.89
C THR A 42 -19.08 1.04 11.30
N ARG A 43 -17.81 0.70 11.40
CA ARG A 43 -17.03 0.63 12.64
C ARG A 43 -16.30 1.96 12.87
N GLU A 44 -15.63 2.10 14.01
CA GLU A 44 -14.91 3.32 14.42
C GLU A 44 -13.69 3.67 13.57
N THR A 45 -13.44 2.92 12.50
CA THR A 45 -12.30 3.08 11.60
C THR A 45 -12.69 3.85 10.35
N ASP A 46 -11.91 4.86 9.98
CA ASP A 46 -12.12 5.62 8.74
C ASP A 46 -11.47 4.91 7.53
N GLU A 47 -12.23 4.02 6.88
CA GLU A 47 -11.86 3.35 5.62
C GLU A 47 -12.44 4.06 4.40
N GLY A 48 -12.64 5.36 4.51
CA GLY A 48 -13.28 6.17 3.48
C GLY A 48 -12.75 5.87 2.09
N LYS A 49 -13.69 5.58 1.16
CA LYS A 49 -13.43 5.39 -0.26
C LYS A 49 -14.29 6.33 -1.05
N VAL A 50 -13.68 7.07 -1.95
CA VAL A 50 -14.36 7.93 -2.92
C VAL A 50 -13.99 7.47 -4.31
N ASN A 51 -14.98 7.30 -5.18
CA ASN A 51 -14.76 7.08 -6.59
C ASN A 51 -15.65 8.04 -7.37
N ILE A 52 -15.06 8.74 -8.34
CA ILE A 52 -15.73 9.68 -9.23
C ILE A 52 -15.32 9.32 -10.65
N ASN A 53 -16.30 8.95 -11.47
CA ASN A 53 -16.09 8.72 -12.89
C ASN A 53 -16.96 9.69 -13.68
N ALA A 54 -16.41 10.28 -14.70
CA ALA A 54 -17.16 11.08 -15.67
C ALA A 54 -16.80 10.65 -17.08
N VAL A 55 -17.82 10.53 -17.92
CA VAL A 55 -17.66 10.30 -19.35
C VAL A 55 -18.51 11.30 -20.12
N ALA A 56 -17.95 11.85 -21.16
CA ALA A 56 -18.68 12.69 -22.10
C ALA A 56 -18.22 12.40 -23.52
N GLY A 57 -19.16 12.32 -24.44
CA GLY A 57 -18.86 12.09 -25.84
C GLY A 57 -19.85 12.76 -26.75
N ARG A 58 -19.41 13.11 -27.95
CA ARG A 58 -20.23 13.76 -28.98
C ARG A 58 -19.64 13.59 -30.37
N SER A 59 -20.56 13.40 -31.33
CA SER A 59 -20.26 13.48 -32.75
C SER A 59 -20.48 14.89 -33.30
N PHE A 60 -19.60 15.34 -34.16
CA PHE A 60 -19.72 16.59 -34.91
C PHE A 60 -19.12 16.43 -36.32
N GLY A 61 -20.02 16.37 -37.31
CA GLY A 61 -19.66 16.02 -38.69
C GLY A 61 -19.08 14.61 -38.77
N ASP A 62 -17.89 14.49 -39.35
CA ASP A 62 -17.16 13.21 -39.48
C ASP A 62 -16.24 12.88 -38.30
N HIS A 63 -16.36 13.64 -37.21
CA HIS A 63 -15.56 13.46 -36.00
C HIS A 63 -16.43 12.96 -34.86
N HIS A 64 -15.87 12.06 -34.07
CA HIS A 64 -16.42 11.66 -32.78
C HIS A 64 -15.35 11.81 -31.71
N VAL A 65 -15.69 12.44 -30.60
CA VAL A 65 -14.77 12.59 -29.43
C VAL A 65 -15.45 12.04 -28.20
N THR A 66 -14.72 11.20 -27.48
CA THR A 66 -15.10 10.71 -26.14
C THR A 66 -13.99 11.09 -25.15
N ALA A 67 -14.39 11.64 -24.02
CA ALA A 67 -13.47 11.93 -22.89
C ALA A 67 -13.97 11.22 -21.64
N VAL A 68 -13.04 10.62 -20.92
CA VAL A 68 -13.28 9.94 -19.64
C VAL A 68 -12.32 10.50 -18.60
N VAL A 69 -12.82 10.74 -17.38
CA VAL A 69 -12.02 11.09 -16.22
C VAL A 69 -12.39 10.17 -15.08
N ASP A 70 -11.38 9.70 -14.37
CA ASP A 70 -11.52 8.86 -13.19
C ASP A 70 -10.73 9.44 -12.03
N TYR A 71 -11.34 9.50 -10.85
CA TYR A 71 -10.69 9.82 -9.60
C TYR A 71 -11.08 8.78 -8.55
N PHE A 72 -10.08 8.20 -7.93
CA PHE A 72 -10.24 7.26 -6.84
C PHE A 72 -9.37 7.67 -5.66
N LYS A 73 -9.98 7.66 -4.47
CA LYS A 73 -9.25 7.82 -3.21
C LYS A 73 -9.74 6.81 -2.20
N ARG A 74 -8.80 6.22 -1.46
CA ARG A 74 -9.04 5.31 -0.35
C ARG A 74 -8.10 5.67 0.80
N ASN A 75 -8.63 5.77 2.01
CA ASN A 75 -7.84 5.92 3.22
C ASN A 75 -7.14 4.59 3.56
N ALA A 76 -5.97 4.68 4.18
CA ALA A 76 -5.32 3.51 4.76
C ALA A 76 -6.11 2.99 5.95
N PHE A 77 -6.06 1.68 6.20
CA PHE A 77 -6.43 1.11 7.48
C PHE A 77 -5.42 0.05 7.91
N TYR A 78 -5.30 -0.13 9.21
CA TYR A 78 -4.21 -0.84 9.86
C TYR A 78 -4.70 -2.10 10.57
N GLU A 79 -3.79 -3.00 10.90
CA GLU A 79 -4.10 -4.22 11.65
C GLU A 79 -4.73 -3.90 13.02
N ARG A 80 -4.30 -2.83 13.67
CA ARG A 80 -4.87 -2.33 14.94
C ARG A 80 -6.35 -1.96 14.85
N ASP A 81 -6.85 -1.67 13.66
CA ASP A 81 -8.22 -1.20 13.43
C ASP A 81 -9.24 -2.34 13.34
N ARG A 82 -8.78 -3.59 13.44
CA ARG A 82 -9.62 -4.79 13.35
C ARG A 82 -9.43 -5.70 14.54
N ASP A 83 -10.53 -6.13 15.16
CA ASP A 83 -10.51 -6.98 16.35
C ASP A 83 -9.76 -8.30 16.12
N PHE A 84 -9.83 -8.85 14.91
CA PHE A 84 -9.18 -10.12 14.58
C PHE A 84 -7.66 -9.99 14.33
N SER A 85 -7.15 -8.80 14.09
CA SER A 85 -5.73 -8.54 13.84
C SER A 85 -5.06 -7.73 14.94
N ARG A 86 -5.82 -6.92 15.69
CA ARG A 86 -5.32 -6.09 16.79
C ARG A 86 -4.60 -6.91 17.85
N ASP A 87 -5.22 -8.01 18.27
CA ASP A 87 -4.72 -8.86 19.34
C ASP A 87 -3.92 -10.06 18.82
N SER A 88 -3.50 -10.03 17.56
CA SER A 88 -2.65 -11.09 17.05
C SER A 88 -1.30 -10.98 17.76
N VAL A 89 -1.06 -11.93 18.66
CA VAL A 89 0.17 -12.04 19.46
C VAL A 89 1.37 -12.24 18.53
N ARG A 90 1.91 -11.14 18.05
CA ARG A 90 3.23 -11.07 17.43
C ARG A 90 4.04 -9.97 18.09
N PRO A 91 4.28 -10.07 19.40
CA PRO A 91 5.20 -9.12 20.02
C PRO A 91 6.52 -9.24 19.29
N SER A 92 6.96 -8.14 18.71
CA SER A 92 8.32 -8.08 18.22
C SER A 92 9.24 -8.08 19.42
N GLN A 93 10.15 -9.04 19.50
CA GLN A 93 11.25 -9.01 20.49
C GLN A 93 12.20 -7.82 20.27
N GLN A 94 11.96 -7.05 19.25
CA GLN A 94 12.67 -5.85 18.86
C GLN A 94 11.81 -4.66 19.22
N GLY A 95 11.89 -4.24 20.46
CA GLY A 95 11.10 -3.14 20.98
C GLY A 95 11.40 -1.81 20.30
N PHE A 96 10.45 -0.88 20.44
CA PHE A 96 10.59 0.49 19.99
C PHE A 96 11.75 1.23 20.67
N TYR A 97 12.02 0.84 21.91
CA TYR A 97 13.18 1.29 22.67
C TYR A 97 14.36 0.38 22.39
N PRO A 98 15.57 0.92 22.29
CA PRO A 98 16.74 0.11 22.07
C PRO A 98 16.84 -0.94 23.18
N SER A 99 16.52 -2.17 22.83
CA SER A 99 16.83 -3.33 23.67
C SER A 99 18.13 -3.93 23.15
N PHE A 100 19.03 -4.22 24.05
CA PHE A 100 20.35 -4.75 23.72
C PHE A 100 20.34 -6.27 23.56
N ASN A 101 19.27 -6.82 23.02
CA ASN A 101 19.04 -8.26 22.95
C ASN A 101 20.11 -9.00 22.12
N ASP A 102 20.50 -8.47 20.99
CA ASP A 102 21.44 -9.17 20.08
C ASP A 102 22.89 -9.16 20.53
N LEU A 103 23.29 -8.17 21.32
CA LEU A 103 24.65 -8.11 21.85
C LEU A 103 24.88 -9.17 22.93
N PHE A 104 23.81 -9.56 23.59
CA PHE A 104 23.83 -10.50 24.70
C PHE A 104 24.01 -11.94 24.31
N PHE A 105 23.51 -12.30 23.13
CA PHE A 105 23.67 -13.64 22.60
C PHE A 105 25.15 -14.09 22.57
N MET A 106 26.06 -13.14 22.48
CA MET A 106 27.46 -13.43 22.40
C MET A 106 28.19 -13.36 23.73
N PHE A 107 27.63 -12.68 24.76
CA PHE A 107 28.42 -12.33 25.93
C PHE A 107 27.83 -12.66 27.30
N ASN A 108 26.53 -12.69 27.52
CA ASN A 108 26.00 -12.83 28.89
C ASN A 108 24.60 -13.41 29.07
N ASP A 109 23.88 -13.77 28.06
CA ASP A 109 22.50 -14.30 28.13
C ASP A 109 21.51 -13.42 28.94
N GLN A 110 21.78 -12.14 29.11
CA GLN A 110 20.92 -11.21 29.83
C GLN A 110 20.51 -10.06 28.92
N VAL A 111 19.22 -9.75 28.94
CA VAL A 111 18.65 -8.59 28.27
C VAL A 111 18.40 -7.53 29.33
N GLU A 112 18.93 -6.36 29.13
CA GLU A 112 18.67 -5.22 30.01
C GLU A 112 17.81 -4.18 29.29
N ALA A 113 16.80 -3.68 29.99
CA ALA A 113 16.05 -2.52 29.53
C ALA A 113 16.97 -1.28 29.50
N PRO A 114 16.63 -0.27 28.67
CA PRO A 114 17.39 0.98 28.62
C PRO A 114 17.58 1.61 30.01
N SER A 115 18.77 2.16 30.27
CA SER A 115 19.17 2.64 31.60
C SER A 115 18.43 3.91 32.06
N ASP A 116 17.74 4.64 31.17
CA ASP A 116 17.13 5.95 31.42
C ASP A 116 15.62 5.93 31.67
N GLY A 117 15.09 4.82 32.17
CA GLY A 117 13.68 4.75 32.57
C GLY A 117 12.90 3.55 32.05
N GLY A 118 13.57 2.66 31.36
CA GLY A 118 12.94 1.44 30.86
C GLY A 118 11.90 1.70 29.78
N CYS A 119 11.18 0.68 29.43
CA CYS A 119 10.00 0.81 28.57
C CYS A 119 8.75 1.12 29.39
N PRO A 120 7.72 1.68 28.75
CA PRO A 120 6.37 1.77 29.33
C PRO A 120 5.93 0.39 29.85
N ALA A 121 5.20 0.39 30.96
CA ALA A 121 4.79 -0.86 31.62
C ALA A 121 3.94 -1.78 30.75
N ASP A 122 3.22 -1.22 29.80
CA ASP A 122 2.40 -1.92 28.80
C ASP A 122 3.22 -2.49 27.62
N GLN A 123 4.52 -2.16 27.58
CA GLN A 123 5.44 -2.64 26.55
C GLN A 123 6.53 -3.56 27.12
N PHE A 124 6.34 -4.03 28.32
CA PHE A 124 7.26 -4.99 28.95
C PHE A 124 6.92 -6.41 28.54
N GLY A 125 7.88 -7.11 27.95
CA GLY A 125 7.80 -8.52 27.62
C GLY A 125 8.83 -9.36 28.33
N PHE A 126 8.56 -10.67 28.41
CA PHE A 126 9.47 -11.68 28.93
C PHE A 126 9.82 -12.68 27.84
N GLY A 127 11.08 -12.81 27.51
CA GLY A 127 11.59 -13.80 26.57
C GLY A 127 12.51 -14.83 27.20
N PRO A 128 13.03 -15.76 26.42
CA PRO A 128 13.98 -16.78 26.89
C PRO A 128 15.25 -16.21 27.53
N PHE A 129 15.55 -14.95 27.26
CA PHE A 129 16.79 -14.28 27.69
C PHE A 129 16.57 -13.16 28.73
N GLY A 130 15.34 -12.98 29.21
CA GLY A 130 15.01 -11.96 30.20
C GLY A 130 13.96 -10.96 29.77
N GLU A 131 13.93 -9.82 30.41
CA GLU A 131 13.01 -8.73 30.15
C GLU A 131 13.43 -7.95 28.90
N PHE A 132 12.46 -7.56 28.05
CA PHE A 132 12.71 -6.72 26.88
C PHE A 132 11.53 -5.77 26.66
N CYS A 133 11.78 -4.72 25.88
CA CYS A 133 10.71 -3.84 25.45
C CYS A 133 10.02 -4.41 24.20
N GLU A 134 8.73 -4.64 24.27
CA GLU A 134 7.92 -5.05 23.15
C GLU A 134 7.41 -3.86 22.34
N VAL A 135 7.20 -4.08 21.07
CA VAL A 135 6.37 -3.21 20.23
C VAL A 135 5.32 -4.07 19.55
N ASP A 136 4.09 -3.62 19.57
CA ASP A 136 3.06 -4.27 18.74
C ASP A 136 3.25 -3.80 17.28
N VAL A 137 3.73 -4.73 16.47
CA VAL A 137 3.94 -4.48 15.04
C VAL A 137 2.63 -4.17 14.32
N ASN A 138 1.50 -4.71 14.83
CA ASN A 138 0.18 -4.51 14.26
C ASN A 138 -0.27 -3.04 14.32
N ASP A 139 0.28 -2.25 15.25
CA ASP A 139 0.00 -0.82 15.31
C ASP A 139 0.46 -0.05 14.07
N PHE A 140 1.43 -0.60 13.35
CA PHE A 140 2.08 0.08 12.21
C PHE A 140 1.73 -0.53 10.86
N VAL A 141 1.36 -1.81 10.83
CA VAL A 141 1.14 -2.51 9.56
C VAL A 141 -0.19 -2.13 8.94
N SER A 142 -0.14 -1.59 7.72
CA SER A 142 -1.34 -1.35 6.94
C SER A 142 -1.85 -2.65 6.33
N ILE A 143 -3.14 -2.96 6.54
CA ILE A 143 -3.85 -4.02 5.80
C ILE A 143 -4.17 -3.55 4.39
N SER A 144 -4.54 -2.28 4.29
CA SER A 144 -4.80 -1.63 3.01
C SER A 144 -4.16 -0.24 3.04
N ASP A 145 -3.32 0.01 2.05
CA ASP A 145 -2.61 1.27 1.92
C ASP A 145 -3.55 2.39 1.49
N GLU A 146 -3.21 3.63 1.89
CA GLU A 146 -3.80 4.80 1.26
C GLU A 146 -3.49 4.76 -0.24
N LEU A 147 -4.50 5.04 -1.04
CA LEU A 147 -4.36 5.10 -2.49
C LEU A 147 -5.11 6.31 -3.02
N GLU A 148 -4.42 7.13 -3.79
CA GLU A 148 -5.02 8.20 -4.56
C GLU A 148 -4.62 8.02 -6.03
N SER A 149 -5.61 8.01 -6.90
CA SER A 149 -5.42 7.79 -8.33
C SER A 149 -6.28 8.74 -9.13
N VAL A 150 -5.70 9.30 -10.16
CA VAL A 150 -6.40 10.11 -11.16
C VAL A 150 -6.04 9.61 -12.54
N GLY A 151 -7.04 9.42 -13.37
CA GLY A 151 -6.91 8.98 -14.75
C GLY A 151 -7.76 9.79 -15.71
N GLY A 152 -7.37 9.76 -16.96
CA GLY A 152 -8.15 10.36 -18.03
C GLY A 152 -7.82 9.74 -19.38
N LEU A 153 -8.83 9.61 -20.21
CA LEU A 153 -8.72 9.13 -21.58
C LEU A 153 -9.46 10.09 -22.50
N ILE A 154 -8.84 10.43 -23.62
CA ILE A 154 -9.50 11.10 -24.73
C ILE A 154 -9.35 10.21 -25.95
N SER A 155 -10.46 9.83 -26.55
CA SER A 155 -10.54 9.11 -27.81
C SER A 155 -11.13 10.03 -28.87
N HIS A 156 -10.53 10.04 -30.06
CA HIS A 156 -11.00 10.81 -31.19
C HIS A 156 -10.98 9.97 -32.45
N ASN A 157 -12.14 9.77 -33.06
CA ASN A 157 -12.34 9.08 -34.32
C ASN A 157 -12.70 10.09 -35.41
N TRP A 158 -11.97 10.09 -36.51
CA TRP A 158 -12.21 10.92 -37.67
C TRP A 158 -12.40 10.06 -38.91
N ARG A 159 -13.61 10.09 -39.46
CA ARG A 159 -13.93 9.44 -40.74
C ARG A 159 -13.56 10.38 -41.87
N VAL A 160 -12.36 10.20 -42.42
CA VAL A 160 -11.88 11.04 -43.54
C VAL A 160 -12.68 10.79 -44.81
N ASN A 161 -13.05 9.54 -45.06
CA ASN A 161 -13.92 9.09 -46.17
C ASN A 161 -14.39 7.64 -45.88
N ASP A 162 -15.17 7.06 -46.81
CA ASP A 162 -15.74 5.70 -46.67
C ASP A 162 -14.69 4.59 -46.57
N ARG A 163 -13.41 4.87 -46.83
CA ARG A 163 -12.31 3.88 -46.80
C ARG A 163 -11.26 4.17 -45.75
N LEU A 164 -11.30 5.36 -45.13
CA LEU A 164 -10.26 5.78 -44.18
C LEU A 164 -10.89 6.41 -42.96
N THR A 165 -10.61 5.79 -41.82
CA THR A 165 -10.86 6.36 -40.49
C THR A 165 -9.53 6.48 -39.74
N ILE A 166 -9.30 7.62 -39.12
CA ILE A 166 -8.17 7.90 -38.26
C ILE A 166 -8.67 7.91 -36.84
N PHE A 167 -8.01 7.15 -35.96
CA PHE A 167 -8.29 7.15 -34.54
C PHE A 167 -7.06 7.64 -33.77
N ASN A 168 -7.32 8.39 -32.71
CA ASN A 168 -6.32 8.88 -31.80
C ASN A 168 -6.78 8.65 -30.37
N GLU A 169 -5.88 8.18 -29.53
CA GLU A 169 -6.14 7.98 -28.11
C GLU A 169 -5.03 8.60 -27.28
N LEU A 170 -5.42 9.33 -26.24
CA LEU A 170 -4.51 9.88 -25.25
C LEU A 170 -4.96 9.40 -23.88
N LEU A 171 -4.12 8.61 -23.24
CA LEU A 171 -4.31 8.11 -21.88
C LEU A 171 -3.32 8.77 -20.94
N TYR A 172 -3.85 9.24 -19.81
CA TYR A 172 -3.05 9.68 -18.67
C TYR A 172 -3.52 8.95 -17.42
N GLN A 173 -2.56 8.51 -16.60
CA GLN A 173 -2.85 7.97 -15.27
C GLN A 173 -1.70 8.29 -14.31
N SER A 174 -2.07 8.71 -13.11
CA SER A 174 -1.19 8.87 -11.96
C SER A 174 -1.77 8.16 -10.77
N SER A 175 -0.93 7.47 -10.01
CA SER A 175 -1.34 6.75 -8.80
C SER A 175 -0.26 6.93 -7.74
N ASP A 176 -0.68 7.37 -6.55
CA ASP A 176 0.15 7.50 -5.35
C ASP A 176 -0.39 6.53 -4.29
N SER A 177 0.48 5.66 -3.78
CA SER A 177 0.14 4.71 -2.74
C SER A 177 1.08 4.87 -1.56
N ARG A 178 0.52 4.95 -0.35
CA ARG A 178 1.26 5.11 0.90
C ARG A 178 0.81 4.08 1.90
N GLY A 179 1.70 3.16 2.21
CA GLY A 179 1.52 2.15 3.23
C GLY A 179 2.61 2.19 4.26
N THR A 180 2.36 1.59 5.39
CA THR A 180 3.34 1.36 6.44
C THR A 180 3.46 -0.13 6.72
N GLY A 181 4.69 -0.55 6.93
CA GLY A 181 5.01 -1.91 7.34
C GLY A 181 5.56 -1.94 8.76
N SER A 182 6.12 -3.06 9.14
CA SER A 182 6.84 -3.19 10.39
C SER A 182 7.90 -2.10 10.53
N PRO A 183 8.12 -1.54 11.73
CA PRO A 183 9.23 -0.65 11.99
C PRO A 183 10.55 -1.25 11.52
N ALA A 184 11.44 -0.38 11.06
CA ALA A 184 12.77 -0.82 10.61
C ALA A 184 13.53 -1.45 11.77
N ASN A 185 14.09 -2.62 11.52
CA ASN A 185 14.93 -3.33 12.47
C ASN A 185 16.40 -2.97 12.24
N PHE A 186 17.03 -2.42 13.25
CA PHE A 186 18.47 -2.14 13.27
C PHE A 186 19.20 -3.21 14.08
N SER A 187 19.13 -4.46 13.65
CA SER A 187 19.93 -5.51 14.27
C SER A 187 21.41 -5.27 14.01
N ARG A 188 22.23 -5.39 15.06
CA ARG A 188 23.70 -5.28 15.04
C ARG A 188 24.26 -3.91 14.64
N ALA A 189 23.51 -2.83 14.86
CA ALA A 189 24.11 -1.50 14.74
C ALA A 189 25.14 -1.31 15.85
N PRO A 190 26.38 -0.89 15.56
CA PRO A 190 27.33 -0.55 16.60
C PRO A 190 26.79 0.66 17.36
N ILE A 191 26.64 0.53 18.67
CA ILE A 191 26.19 1.62 19.52
C ILE A 191 27.44 2.20 20.19
N ASP A 192 27.57 3.52 20.08
CA ASP A 192 28.67 4.24 20.72
C ASP A 192 28.56 4.10 22.26
N PRO A 193 29.64 3.75 22.95
CA PRO A 193 29.69 3.74 24.43
C PRO A 193 29.34 5.08 25.09
N GLU A 194 29.44 6.19 24.35
CA GLU A 194 29.02 7.51 24.83
C GLU A 194 27.51 7.75 24.70
N ASN A 195 26.78 6.79 24.12
CA ASN A 195 25.32 6.89 24.02
C ASN A 195 24.70 6.92 25.44
N PRO A 196 23.80 7.89 25.73
CA PRO A 196 23.20 8.01 27.05
C PRO A 196 22.38 6.77 27.48
N ASN A 197 21.95 5.97 26.50
CA ASN A 197 21.21 4.72 26.72
C ASN A 197 22.15 3.50 26.84
N TRP A 198 23.45 3.71 26.93
CA TRP A 198 24.40 2.62 27.13
C TRP A 198 24.20 2.01 28.51
N PRO A 199 23.97 0.70 28.67
CA PRO A 199 23.73 0.09 29.95
C PRO A 199 24.94 0.25 30.89
N ALA A 200 24.68 0.64 32.14
CA ALA A 200 25.73 0.84 33.14
C ALA A 200 26.57 -0.42 33.39
N THR A 201 26.00 -1.60 33.16
CA THR A 201 26.66 -2.90 33.27
C THR A 201 27.75 -3.12 32.21
N PHE A 202 27.75 -2.33 31.12
CA PHE A 202 28.78 -2.39 30.08
C PHE A 202 29.94 -1.42 30.27
N SER A 203 29.94 -0.64 31.34
CA SER A 203 30.98 0.37 31.59
C SER A 203 32.41 -0.19 31.74
N GLY A 204 32.61 -1.49 31.59
CA GLY A 204 33.90 -2.14 31.60
C GLY A 204 34.39 -2.69 30.26
N TRP A 205 33.71 -2.40 29.16
CA TRP A 205 33.98 -2.96 27.85
C TRP A 205 34.46 -1.90 26.84
N THR A 206 35.34 -1.05 27.21
CA THR A 206 36.05 -0.10 26.33
C THR A 206 37.34 -0.67 25.78
#